data_e1e84a5b90332268d96e4473c36bd350
#
_entry.id   e1e84a5b90332268d96e4473c36bd350
#
_cell.length_a   1.000
_cell.length_b   1.000
_cell.length_c   1.000
_cell.angle_alpha   90.00
_cell.angle_beta   90.00
_cell.angle_gamma   90.00
#
_symmetry.space_group_name_H-M   'P 1'
#
loop_
_entity.id
_entity.type
_entity.pdbx_description
1 polymer ?
#
loop_
_entity_poly.entity_id
_entity_poly.type
_entity_poly.pdbx_seq_one_letter_code
_entity_poly.pdbx_strand_id
1 'polypeptide(L)'
;MRKTAFMFLTLVQLTLFTLLPVAYSQQLDIKLVSLTSPVRHGSHATIAVSSVANANCQITVRYMSGPSKAQGLFPKSADSQGKASWTWRVGSNTTPGSWPITVMCSSGGQSGALNTSFVVR
;
A
#
# COMPACT_ATOMS: atom_id res chain seq x y z
N MET A 1 4.16 -58.62 -40.49
CA MET A 1 4.01 -57.99 -40.30
C MET A 1 4.17 -57.21 -39.58
N ARG A 2 4.09 -56.71 -39.40
CA ARG A 2 4.08 -55.80 -38.98
C ARG A 2 4.19 -54.91 -38.36
N LYS A 3 4.07 -54.48 -38.08
CA LYS A 3 4.04 -53.58 -37.69
C LYS A 3 4.00 -52.79 -36.99
N THR A 4 3.98 -52.58 -36.78
CA THR A 4 3.80 -51.80 -36.26
C THR A 4 3.95 -51.03 -35.48
N ALA A 5 3.88 -50.70 -35.36
CA ALA A 5 3.88 -49.87 -34.74
C ALA A 5 4.10 -49.02 -34.18
N PHE A 6 3.86 -48.42 -33.94
CA PHE A 6 3.91 -47.48 -33.50
C PHE A 6 3.98 -46.61 -32.93
N MET A 7 3.90 -46.52 -32.88
CA MET A 7 3.78 -45.69 -32.52
C MET A 7 3.71 -44.96 -31.80
N PHE A 8 3.67 -44.84 -31.52
CA PHE A 8 3.45 -44.03 -30.88
C PHE A 8 3.77 -43.27 -30.20
N LEU A 9 3.80 -42.97 -30.15
CA LEU A 9 3.90 -42.17 -29.60
C LEU A 9 4.00 -41.30 -29.20
N THR A 10 3.89 -41.06 -29.22
CA THR A 10 3.86 -40.13 -28.90
C THR A 10 3.73 -39.40 -28.22
N LEU A 11 3.54 -39.30 -28.03
CA LEU A 11 3.26 -38.45 -27.35
C LEU A 11 3.49 -37.76 -26.64
N VAL A 12 3.54 -37.42 -26.41
CA VAL A 12 3.62 -36.66 -25.65
C VAL A 12 3.83 -35.79 -25.20
N GLN A 13 3.61 -35.30 -25.08
CA GLN A 13 3.72 -34.35 -24.67
C GLN A 13 3.71 -33.54 -24.07
N LEU A 14 3.64 -33.19 -24.13
CA LEU A 14 3.57 -32.35 -23.60
C LEU A 14 3.44 -31.74 -22.92
N THR A 15 3.42 -31.51 -22.79
CA THR A 15 3.07 -30.94 -22.02
C THR A 15 3.49 -30.26 -21.23
N LEU A 16 3.68 -29.71 -21.14
CA LEU A 16 3.95 -29.07 -20.28
C LEU A 16 4.00 -28.05 -20.03
N PHE A 17 3.85 -27.45 -19.98
CA PHE A 17 3.81 -26.48 -19.65
C PHE A 17 3.72 -25.95 -18.84
N THR A 18 3.83 -25.53 -18.92
CA THR A 18 3.59 -25.07 -18.37
C THR A 18 3.42 -24.51 -17.48
N LEU A 19 3.53 -24.24 -17.03
CA LEU A 19 3.26 -23.77 -16.07
C LEU A 19 3.99 -22.89 -15.52
N LEU A 20 3.96 -21.90 -15.84
CA LEU A 20 4.62 -20.93 -15.34
C LEU A 20 3.90 -20.36 -14.30
N PRO A 21 4.41 -20.31 -13.19
CA PRO A 21 3.83 -19.60 -12.16
C PRO A 21 3.87 -18.20 -12.56
N VAL A 22 2.79 -17.69 -12.71
CA VAL A 22 2.67 -16.36 -12.85
C VAL A 22 3.08 -15.77 -11.59
N ALA A 23 4.00 -14.95 -11.61
CA ALA A 23 4.37 -14.24 -10.47
C ALA A 23 3.35 -13.17 -10.27
N TYR A 24 2.43 -13.41 -9.46
CA TYR A 24 1.63 -12.35 -9.02
C TYR A 24 2.35 -11.66 -7.92
N SER A 25 2.61 -10.41 -8.05
CA SER A 25 2.92 -9.64 -6.89
C SER A 25 1.59 -9.39 -6.22
N GLN A 26 1.35 -10.08 -5.15
CA GLN A 26 0.20 -9.78 -4.36
C GLN A 26 0.41 -8.49 -3.65
N GLN A 27 -0.55 -7.62 -3.72
CA GLN A 27 -0.50 -6.36 -3.03
C GLN A 27 -1.11 -6.51 -1.65
N LEU A 28 -0.53 -5.80 -0.69
CA LEU A 28 -1.14 -5.69 0.61
C LEU A 28 -2.33 -4.74 0.51
N ASP A 29 -3.42 -5.12 1.14
CA ASP A 29 -4.55 -4.22 1.30
C ASP A 29 -4.27 -3.26 2.44
N ILE A 30 -4.53 -2.00 2.20
CA ILE A 30 -4.47 -0.97 3.22
C ILE A 30 -5.80 -0.27 3.20
N LYS A 31 -6.49 -0.29 4.32
CA LYS A 31 -7.80 0.32 4.43
C LYS A 31 -7.74 1.57 5.28
N LEU A 32 -8.42 2.60 4.83
CA LEU A 32 -8.56 3.81 5.63
C LEU A 32 -9.57 3.56 6.71
N VAL A 33 -9.17 3.75 7.96
CA VAL A 33 -10.05 3.58 9.11
C VAL A 33 -10.65 4.93 9.49
N SER A 34 -9.81 5.95 9.58
CA SER A 34 -10.30 7.29 9.91
C SER A 34 -9.30 8.33 9.44
N LEU A 35 -9.79 9.53 9.23
CA LEU A 35 -8.99 10.64 8.78
C LEU A 35 -9.65 11.94 9.22
N THR A 36 -8.85 12.80 9.84
CA THR A 36 -9.32 14.14 10.18
C THR A 36 -9.44 14.96 8.91
N SER A 37 -10.65 15.26 8.51
CA SER A 37 -10.91 16.10 7.35
C SER A 37 -12.32 16.63 7.41
N PRO A 38 -12.53 17.92 7.26
CA PRO A 38 -11.52 18.95 7.09
C PRO A 38 -10.78 19.25 8.38
N VAL A 39 -9.63 19.83 8.24
CA VAL A 39 -8.81 20.23 9.37
C VAL A 39 -8.42 21.67 9.17
N ARG A 40 -8.36 22.42 10.26
CA ARG A 40 -7.95 23.81 10.21
C ARG A 40 -6.44 23.90 10.22
N HIS A 41 -5.88 24.79 9.38
CA HIS A 41 -4.44 24.99 9.43
C HIS A 41 -4.04 25.39 10.87
N GLY A 42 -2.89 24.93 11.30
CA GLY A 42 -2.44 25.11 12.66
C GLY A 42 -2.92 24.04 13.62
N SER A 43 -3.88 23.22 13.23
CA SER A 43 -4.41 22.15 14.05
C SER A 43 -3.76 20.80 13.67
N HIS A 44 -4.05 19.78 14.47
CA HIS A 44 -3.51 18.45 14.22
C HIS A 44 -4.47 17.62 13.39
N ALA A 45 -3.91 16.82 12.52
CA ALA A 45 -4.65 15.85 11.74
C ALA A 45 -4.15 14.46 12.12
N THR A 46 -5.05 13.50 12.07
CA THR A 46 -4.74 12.10 12.37
C THR A 46 -5.31 11.23 11.27
N ILE A 47 -4.51 10.28 10.82
CA ILE A 47 -4.97 9.24 9.92
C ILE A 47 -4.72 7.90 10.57
N ALA A 48 -5.69 7.01 10.46
CA ALA A 48 -5.55 5.64 10.94
C ALA A 48 -5.86 4.71 9.79
N VAL A 49 -5.03 3.69 9.64
CA VAL A 49 -5.17 2.71 8.58
C VAL A 49 -5.08 1.31 9.16
N SER A 50 -5.55 0.35 8.40
CA SER A 50 -5.48 -1.06 8.76
C SER A 50 -4.84 -1.82 7.60
N SER A 51 -3.84 -2.63 7.91
CA SER A 51 -3.17 -3.47 6.94
C SER A 51 -2.95 -4.84 7.56
N VAL A 52 -1.79 -5.45 7.35
CA VAL A 52 -1.50 -6.73 7.98
C VAL A 52 -0.67 -6.51 9.23
N ALA A 53 -0.73 -7.47 10.14
CA ALA A 53 -0.03 -7.38 11.41
C ALA A 53 1.46 -7.13 11.20
N ASN A 54 2.00 -6.20 11.94
CA ASN A 54 3.41 -5.91 11.99
C ASN A 54 4.01 -5.42 10.67
N ALA A 55 3.20 -4.97 9.73
CA ALA A 55 3.69 -4.42 8.48
C ALA A 55 4.51 -3.17 8.74
N ASN A 56 5.52 -2.96 7.91
CA ASN A 56 6.30 -1.72 7.96
C ASN A 56 5.61 -0.69 7.09
N CYS A 57 5.22 0.42 7.68
CA CYS A 57 4.44 1.43 6.98
C CYS A 57 5.11 2.78 7.02
N GLN A 58 4.89 3.56 5.98
CA GLN A 58 5.36 4.93 5.93
C GLN A 58 4.29 5.80 5.29
N ILE A 59 4.35 7.08 5.59
CA ILE A 59 3.34 8.02 5.15
C ILE A 59 4.01 9.22 4.50
N THR A 60 3.38 9.73 3.46
CA THR A 60 3.77 10.98 2.83
C THR A 60 2.54 11.87 2.75
N VAL A 61 2.65 13.06 3.29
CA VAL A 61 1.64 14.10 3.15
C VAL A 61 2.26 15.19 2.30
N ARG A 62 1.57 15.57 1.24
CA ARG A 62 2.15 16.49 0.28
C ARG A 62 1.32 17.75 0.19
N TYR A 63 1.99 18.88 0.32
CA TYR A 63 1.37 20.18 0.16
C TYR A 63 1.94 20.86 -1.09
N MET A 64 1.51 22.09 -1.33
CA MET A 64 1.99 22.83 -2.51
C MET A 64 3.52 22.93 -2.54
N SER A 65 4.14 23.08 -1.39
CA SER A 65 5.59 23.21 -1.28
C SER A 65 6.35 21.89 -1.33
N GLY A 66 5.63 20.77 -1.41
CA GLY A 66 6.25 19.44 -1.44
C GLY A 66 5.87 18.60 -0.24
N PRO A 67 6.59 17.50 -0.02
CA PRO A 67 6.29 16.61 1.10
C PRO A 67 6.44 17.32 2.43
N SER A 68 5.52 17.06 3.34
CA SER A 68 5.56 17.64 4.68
C SER A 68 6.68 16.98 5.47
N LYS A 69 7.36 17.80 6.27
CA LYS A 69 8.37 17.32 7.21
C LYS A 69 7.88 17.47 8.64
N ALA A 70 6.59 17.51 8.84
CA ALA A 70 6.03 17.66 10.16
C ALA A 70 6.42 16.50 11.04
N GLN A 71 6.56 16.78 12.33
CA GLN A 71 6.81 15.73 13.30
C GLN A 71 5.61 14.78 13.32
N GLY A 72 5.87 13.52 13.54
CA GLY A 72 4.84 12.52 13.59
C GLY A 72 4.65 11.76 12.27
N LEU A 73 5.29 12.20 11.19
CA LEU A 73 5.18 11.56 9.89
C LEU A 73 6.39 10.64 9.61
N PHE A 74 6.76 9.85 10.59
CA PHE A 74 7.89 8.93 10.43
C PHE A 74 7.40 7.51 10.19
N PRO A 75 8.24 6.66 9.58
CA PRO A 75 7.85 5.27 9.36
C PRO A 75 7.60 4.57 10.68
N LYS A 76 6.66 3.65 10.69
CA LYS A 76 6.36 2.86 11.87
C LYS A 76 5.82 1.50 11.47
N SER A 77 5.81 0.59 12.42
CA SER A 77 5.22 -0.72 12.22
C SER A 77 3.76 -0.70 12.64
N ALA A 78 2.94 -1.40 11.89
CA ALA A 78 1.58 -1.67 12.30
C ALA A 78 1.62 -2.56 13.54
N ASP A 79 0.59 -2.51 14.35
CA ASP A 79 0.53 -3.33 15.55
C ASP A 79 0.15 -4.78 15.20
N SER A 80 -0.07 -5.58 16.22
CA SER A 80 -0.40 -6.99 16.03
C SER A 80 -1.73 -7.23 15.35
N GLN A 81 -2.55 -6.20 15.26
CA GLN A 81 -3.84 -6.25 14.57
C GLN A 81 -3.78 -5.54 13.22
N GLY A 82 -2.59 -5.12 12.80
CA GLY A 82 -2.41 -4.49 11.50
C GLY A 82 -2.72 -3.01 11.47
N LYS A 83 -2.85 -2.36 12.62
CA LYS A 83 -3.25 -0.96 12.66
C LYS A 83 -2.08 -0.04 12.84
N ALA A 84 -2.12 1.07 12.12
CA ALA A 84 -1.12 2.11 12.23
C ALA A 84 -1.80 3.45 12.12
N SER A 85 -1.28 4.43 12.84
CA SER A 85 -1.84 5.77 12.78
C SER A 85 -0.73 6.79 12.93
N TRP A 86 -0.98 7.96 12.35
CA TRP A 86 -0.07 9.09 12.42
C TRP A 86 -0.85 10.33 12.78
N THR A 87 -0.24 11.17 13.60
CA THR A 87 -0.78 12.47 13.96
C THR A 87 0.30 13.51 13.69
N TRP A 88 -0.08 14.56 13.00
CA TRP A 88 0.86 15.62 12.68
C TRP A 88 0.14 16.96 12.74
N ARG A 89 0.92 18.01 12.90
CA ARG A 89 0.35 19.35 12.91
C ARG A 89 0.36 19.90 11.49
N VAL A 90 -0.78 20.38 11.07
CA VAL A 90 -0.90 21.07 9.78
C VAL A 90 -0.36 22.49 10.01
N GLY A 91 0.67 22.85 9.25
CA GLY A 91 1.30 24.15 9.45
C GLY A 91 0.33 25.31 9.32
N SER A 92 0.57 26.36 10.10
CA SER A 92 -0.32 27.50 10.10
C SER A 92 -0.29 28.28 8.78
N ASN A 93 0.76 28.09 7.97
CA ASN A 93 0.87 28.72 6.67
C ASN A 93 0.44 27.80 5.54
N THR A 94 -0.18 26.66 5.85
CA THR A 94 -0.62 25.74 4.81
C THR A 94 -1.75 26.34 4.01
N THR A 95 -1.61 26.30 2.70
CA THR A 95 -2.66 26.79 1.81
C THR A 95 -3.90 25.93 1.96
N PRO A 96 -5.07 26.53 2.13
CA PRO A 96 -6.32 25.76 2.14
C PRO A 96 -6.51 25.00 0.85
N GLY A 97 -7.10 23.83 0.93
CA GLY A 97 -7.34 23.02 -0.25
C GLY A 97 -7.35 21.53 0.11
N SER A 98 -7.39 20.71 -0.93
CA SER A 98 -7.34 19.25 -0.78
C SER A 98 -5.92 18.79 -1.07
N TRP A 99 -5.33 18.08 -0.11
CA TRP A 99 -3.94 17.68 -0.22
C TRP A 99 -3.81 16.17 -0.11
N PRO A 100 -2.95 15.56 -0.94
CA PRO A 100 -2.85 14.10 -0.99
C PRO A 100 -2.07 13.51 0.17
N ILE A 101 -2.48 12.33 0.57
CA ILE A 101 -1.79 11.50 1.55
C ILE A 101 -1.57 10.14 0.92
N THR A 102 -0.35 9.63 1.01
CA THR A 102 -0.03 8.28 0.56
C THR A 102 0.51 7.49 1.74
N VAL A 103 -0.07 6.34 2.01
CA VAL A 103 0.43 5.41 3.00
C VAL A 103 0.91 4.17 2.27
N MET A 104 2.13 3.76 2.52
CA MET A 104 2.71 2.56 1.92
C MET A 104 3.11 1.61 3.01
N CYS A 105 2.73 0.36 2.87
CA CYS A 105 3.08 -0.69 3.82
C CYS A 105 3.70 -1.87 3.09
N SER A 106 4.61 -2.55 3.77
CA SER A 106 5.23 -3.75 3.22
C SER A 106 5.35 -4.81 4.31
N SER A 107 5.27 -6.06 3.91
CA SER A 107 5.40 -7.20 4.81
C SER A 107 5.66 -8.44 3.97
N GLY A 108 6.71 -9.20 4.33
CA GLY A 108 6.95 -10.48 3.71
C GLY A 108 7.10 -10.45 2.19
N GLY A 109 7.73 -9.42 1.66
CA GLY A 109 7.92 -9.30 0.21
C GLY A 109 6.72 -8.75 -0.53
N GLN A 110 5.65 -8.44 0.16
CA GLN A 110 4.46 -7.81 -0.41
C GLN A 110 4.43 -6.35 -0.02
N SER A 111 3.81 -5.54 -0.83
CA SER A 111 3.66 -4.11 -0.54
C SER A 111 2.35 -3.61 -1.10
N GLY A 112 1.92 -2.50 -0.58
CA GLY A 112 0.71 -1.84 -1.04
C GLY A 112 0.75 -0.37 -0.74
N ALA A 113 -0.19 0.35 -1.30
CA ALA A 113 -0.30 1.79 -1.10
C ALA A 113 -1.76 2.18 -0.98
N LEU A 114 -2.02 3.13 -0.11
CA LEU A 114 -3.31 3.78 0.01
C LEU A 114 -3.12 5.24 -0.35
N ASN A 115 -3.88 5.70 -1.33
CA ASN A 115 -3.85 7.11 -1.71
C ASN A 115 -5.18 7.72 -1.33
N THR A 116 -5.11 8.80 -0.58
CA THR A 116 -6.29 9.53 -0.17
C THR A 116 -5.96 11.01 -0.12
N SER A 117 -6.89 11.82 0.34
CA SER A 117 -6.66 13.24 0.48
C SER A 117 -7.44 13.77 1.66
N PHE A 118 -7.02 14.91 2.16
CA PHE A 118 -7.73 15.58 3.23
C PHE A 118 -7.84 17.07 2.91
N VAL A 119 -8.82 17.70 3.50
CA VAL A 119 -9.12 19.10 3.24
C VAL A 119 -8.57 19.94 4.38
N VAL A 120 -7.81 20.97 4.02
CA VAL A 120 -7.30 21.97 4.95
C VAL A 120 -8.07 23.26 4.69
N ARG A 121 -8.49 23.92 5.76
CA ARG A 121 -9.20 25.20 5.65
C ARG A 121 -8.72 26.20 6.68
#